data_b2ea1ad1cd0168ed39257a9ce37e41eb
#
_entry.id   b2ea1ad1cd0168ed39257a9ce37e41eb
#
_cell.length_a   1.000
_cell.length_b   1.000
_cell.length_c   1.000
_cell.angle_alpha   90.00
_cell.angle_beta   90.00
_cell.angle_gamma   90.00
#
_symmetry.space_group_name_H-M   'P 1'
#
loop_
_entity.id
_entity.type
_entity.pdbx_description
1 polymer ?
#
loop_
_entity_poly.entity_id
_entity_poly.type
_entity_poly.pdbx_seq_one_letter_code
_entity_poly.pdbx_strand_id
1 'polypeptide(L)'
;MNRLDIRVLSSLVLLGISTATVYAVDHSNLDEGRPLQLEDPYPIATGEIAVETGLGFTIERRREDRSFFPIQVLYGAYPNLQLGIGTTLSTDPREIDEQERSGDLNLEALYNFNQETLNLPALGVKLELNLPTGVDSSGTDVSLTGLVTKSFGHLSLHANAGYAFLSGEDPGGRDGRYEIILGASYPIGAPHYTRLTVLGDLFTEQSVARGESNIAGAEVGVRYQLTYRAILDAGLGSEFAGPTDRSSFYLTTGLSVGF
;
A
#
# COMPACT_ATOMS: atom_id res chain seq x y z
N MET A 1 -8.70 -22.83 38.92
CA MET A 1 -8.36 -22.30 37.55
C MET A 1 -9.64 -21.76 37.00
N ASN A 2 -9.82 -20.43 37.12
CA ASN A 2 -11.07 -19.74 36.78
C ASN A 2 -11.15 -19.52 35.26
N ARG A 3 -12.24 -19.99 34.71
CA ARG A 3 -12.67 -19.63 33.34
C ARG A 3 -13.07 -18.15 33.36
N LEU A 4 -12.16 -17.24 33.08
CA LEU A 4 -12.46 -15.84 32.89
C LEU A 4 -13.05 -15.66 31.50
N ASP A 5 -14.23 -15.17 31.54
CA ASP A 5 -15.22 -14.87 30.52
C ASP A 5 -14.69 -14.20 29.26
N ILE A 6 -14.53 -15.00 28.22
CA ILE A 6 -14.39 -14.54 26.80
C ILE A 6 -15.64 -13.75 26.34
N ARG A 7 -16.74 -13.82 27.10
CA ARG A 7 -17.99 -13.11 26.77
C ARG A 7 -17.96 -11.60 27.04
N VAL A 8 -17.04 -11.10 27.84
CA VAL A 8 -16.94 -9.66 28.16
C VAL A 8 -16.17 -8.89 27.06
N LEU A 9 -15.22 -9.53 26.38
CA LEU A 9 -14.50 -8.89 25.28
C LEU A 9 -15.37 -8.72 24.01
N SER A 10 -16.30 -9.66 23.78
CA SER A 10 -17.22 -9.58 22.62
C SER A 10 -18.27 -8.48 22.75
N SER A 11 -18.58 -8.04 23.98
CA SER A 11 -19.60 -7.01 24.21
C SER A 11 -19.04 -5.58 24.17
N LEU A 12 -17.76 -5.38 24.30
CA LEU A 12 -17.13 -4.05 24.22
C LEU A 12 -16.86 -3.59 22.78
N VAL A 13 -16.76 -4.50 21.82
CA VAL A 13 -16.55 -4.18 20.43
C VAL A 13 -17.84 -3.73 19.72
N LEU A 14 -19.00 -4.06 20.27
CA LEU A 14 -20.31 -3.76 19.62
C LEU A 14 -20.97 -2.44 20.07
N LEU A 15 -20.44 -1.72 21.04
CA LEU A 15 -21.08 -0.49 21.57
C LEU A 15 -20.53 0.83 21.00
N GLY A 16 -19.61 0.79 20.04
CA GLY A 16 -19.03 1.98 19.39
C GLY A 16 -19.63 2.37 18.04
N ILE A 17 -20.62 1.64 17.53
CA ILE A 17 -21.21 1.89 16.18
C ILE A 17 -22.50 2.69 16.33
N SER A 18 -22.42 3.95 16.75
CA SER A 18 -23.54 4.85 16.65
C SER A 18 -23.16 6.16 15.97
N THR A 19 -23.74 6.38 14.79
CA THR A 19 -23.77 7.63 14.02
C THR A 19 -22.48 8.05 13.30
N ALA A 20 -21.73 7.12 12.70
CA ALA A 20 -20.81 7.50 11.64
C ALA A 20 -21.61 7.88 10.39
N THR A 21 -21.44 9.07 9.88
CA THR A 21 -21.84 9.43 8.53
C THR A 21 -21.26 8.37 7.59
N VAL A 22 -22.14 7.80 6.75
CA VAL A 22 -21.77 6.69 5.87
C VAL A 22 -20.97 7.24 4.71
N TYR A 23 -19.67 7.09 4.74
CA TYR A 23 -18.78 7.37 3.61
C TYR A 23 -18.56 6.12 2.78
N ALA A 24 -18.29 6.29 1.51
CA ALA A 24 -18.02 5.18 0.60
C ALA A 24 -16.52 5.16 0.27
N VAL A 25 -15.86 4.03 0.49
CA VAL A 25 -14.54 3.79 -0.14
C VAL A 25 -14.74 3.61 -1.64
N ASP A 26 -13.86 4.20 -2.45
CA ASP A 26 -13.95 4.21 -3.92
C ASP A 26 -12.92 3.25 -4.52
N HIS A 27 -13.38 2.34 -5.40
CA HIS A 27 -12.52 1.38 -6.10
C HIS A 27 -11.57 2.04 -7.11
N SER A 28 -11.77 3.31 -7.45
CA SER A 28 -10.87 4.08 -8.30
C SER A 28 -9.76 4.80 -7.53
N ASN A 29 -9.85 4.89 -6.21
CA ASN A 29 -8.78 5.38 -5.35
C ASN A 29 -7.73 4.30 -5.17
N LEU A 30 -6.45 4.59 -5.42
CA LEU A 30 -5.37 3.62 -5.39
C LEU A 30 -4.51 3.85 -4.16
N ASP A 31 -4.43 2.82 -3.33
CA ASP A 31 -3.62 2.82 -2.12
C ASP A 31 -2.40 1.94 -2.34
N GLU A 32 -1.21 2.37 -1.92
CA GLU A 32 0.05 1.65 -2.08
C GLU A 32 0.01 0.27 -1.41
N GLY A 33 0.72 -0.67 -2.04
CA GLY A 33 0.87 -2.02 -1.54
C GLY A 33 -0.30 -2.94 -1.83
N ARG A 34 -1.45 -2.41 -2.34
CA ARG A 34 -2.61 -3.23 -2.73
C ARG A 34 -3.52 -2.60 -3.77
N PRO A 35 -3.88 -3.36 -4.82
CA PRO A 35 -3.36 -4.67 -5.19
C PRO A 35 -1.94 -4.62 -5.75
N LEU A 36 -1.43 -3.42 -6.08
CA LEU A 36 -0.13 -3.13 -6.68
C LEU A 36 0.62 -2.10 -5.84
N GLN A 37 1.85 -1.78 -6.22
CA GLN A 37 2.64 -0.71 -5.59
C GLN A 37 2.21 0.69 -6.01
N LEU A 38 1.38 0.80 -7.06
CA LEU A 38 0.92 2.06 -7.63
C LEU A 38 -0.06 2.79 -6.68
N GLU A 39 0.19 4.08 -6.42
CA GLU A 39 -0.64 4.94 -5.59
C GLU A 39 -1.07 6.20 -6.34
N ASP A 40 -2.21 6.76 -5.98
CA ASP A 40 -2.67 8.04 -6.47
C ASP A 40 -2.62 9.15 -5.39
N PRO A 41 -2.69 10.45 -5.76
CA PRO A 41 -2.56 11.55 -4.80
C PRO A 41 -3.85 11.89 -4.03
N TYR A 42 -4.87 11.05 -4.05
CA TYR A 42 -6.18 11.38 -3.48
C TYR A 42 -6.38 10.75 -2.10
N PRO A 43 -6.39 11.55 -1.01
CA PRO A 43 -6.70 11.04 0.32
C PRO A 43 -8.17 10.60 0.41
N ILE A 44 -8.47 9.69 1.34
CA ILE A 44 -9.84 9.37 1.71
C ILE A 44 -10.57 10.62 2.22
N ALA A 45 -11.91 10.61 2.21
CA ALA A 45 -12.69 11.79 2.55
C ALA A 45 -12.50 12.22 4.00
N THR A 46 -12.62 13.51 4.27
CA THR A 46 -12.45 14.08 5.61
C THR A 46 -13.43 13.47 6.62
N GLY A 47 -12.89 12.95 7.71
CA GLY A 47 -13.65 12.28 8.77
C GLY A 47 -13.93 10.81 8.49
N GLU A 48 -13.58 10.29 7.32
CA GLU A 48 -13.64 8.86 7.00
C GLU A 48 -12.53 8.09 7.68
N ILE A 49 -12.84 6.86 8.08
CA ILE A 49 -11.87 5.86 8.53
C ILE A 49 -11.97 4.69 7.57
N ALA A 50 -10.85 4.27 7.02
CA ALA A 50 -10.76 3.02 6.26
C ALA A 50 -9.90 2.01 7.03
N VAL A 51 -10.31 0.76 7.01
CA VAL A 51 -9.52 -0.37 7.51
C VAL A 51 -9.20 -1.24 6.31
N GLU A 52 -7.93 -1.47 6.11
CA GLU A 52 -7.41 -2.22 4.99
C GLU A 52 -6.61 -3.42 5.47
N THR A 53 -6.80 -4.54 4.81
CA THR A 53 -6.08 -5.78 5.12
C THR A 53 -5.96 -6.65 3.87
N GLY A 54 -5.00 -7.56 3.86
CA GLY A 54 -4.79 -8.42 2.71
C GLY A 54 -3.97 -9.65 3.03
N LEU A 55 -3.73 -10.41 1.98
CA LEU A 55 -2.80 -11.54 1.96
C LEU A 55 -1.92 -11.37 0.73
N GLY A 56 -0.61 -11.49 0.94
CA GLY A 56 0.35 -11.57 -0.12
C GLY A 56 1.09 -12.89 -0.08
N PHE A 57 1.49 -13.34 -1.26
CA PHE A 57 2.27 -14.55 -1.45
C PHE A 57 3.34 -14.30 -2.50
N THR A 58 4.60 -14.56 -2.15
CA THR A 58 5.75 -14.35 -3.02
C THR A 58 6.50 -15.67 -3.27
N ILE A 59 6.72 -16.00 -4.54
CA ILE A 59 7.53 -17.11 -4.99
C ILE A 59 8.92 -16.56 -5.33
N GLU A 60 9.89 -16.94 -4.53
CA GLU A 60 11.27 -16.51 -4.68
C GLU A 60 12.07 -17.42 -5.64
N ARG A 61 13.05 -16.87 -6.33
CA ARG A 61 13.87 -17.68 -7.27
C ARG A 61 14.85 -18.61 -6.59
N ARG A 62 15.36 -18.23 -5.42
CA ARG A 62 16.43 -18.95 -4.70
C ARG A 62 16.26 -18.97 -3.19
N ARG A 63 15.19 -18.41 -2.67
CA ARG A 63 14.82 -18.40 -1.26
C ARG A 63 13.55 -19.20 -1.03
N GLU A 64 13.12 -19.33 0.21
CA GLU A 64 11.83 -19.92 0.56
C GLU A 64 10.69 -18.95 0.19
N ASP A 65 9.56 -19.51 -0.26
CA ASP A 65 8.36 -18.73 -0.57
C ASP A 65 7.83 -18.08 0.70
N ARG A 66 7.31 -16.85 0.55
CA ARG A 66 6.82 -16.03 1.67
C ARG A 66 5.34 -15.74 1.56
N SER A 67 4.72 -15.59 2.72
CA SER A 67 3.36 -15.02 2.84
C SER A 67 3.39 -13.85 3.79
N PHE A 68 2.67 -12.79 3.49
CA PHE A 68 2.56 -11.62 4.33
C PHE A 68 1.10 -11.17 4.48
N PHE A 69 0.82 -10.49 5.60
CA PHE A 69 -0.50 -10.04 5.99
C PHE A 69 -0.43 -8.58 6.45
N PRO A 70 -0.65 -7.61 5.56
CA PRO A 70 -0.73 -6.19 5.92
C PRO A 70 -2.05 -5.88 6.61
N ILE A 71 -2.00 -5.00 7.59
CA ILE A 71 -3.16 -4.38 8.24
C ILE A 71 -2.87 -2.90 8.38
N GLN A 72 -3.80 -2.06 7.91
CA GLN A 72 -3.67 -0.61 7.95
C GLN A 72 -4.99 0.06 8.33
N VAL A 73 -4.90 1.15 9.05
CA VAL A 73 -6.03 2.04 9.36
C VAL A 73 -5.71 3.43 8.83
N LEU A 74 -6.57 3.94 7.96
CA LEU A 74 -6.46 5.26 7.36
C LEU A 74 -7.50 6.20 7.95
N TYR A 75 -7.16 7.48 8.09
CA TYR A 75 -8.04 8.52 8.58
C TYR A 75 -7.92 9.80 7.73
N GLY A 76 -9.02 10.23 7.13
CA GLY A 76 -9.12 11.52 6.45
C GLY A 76 -9.14 12.67 7.45
N ALA A 77 -7.95 13.18 7.81
CA ALA A 77 -7.81 14.18 8.85
C ALA A 77 -8.31 15.57 8.41
N TYR A 78 -8.05 15.94 7.15
CA TYR A 78 -8.48 17.18 6.52
C TYR A 78 -8.80 16.92 5.04
N PRO A 79 -9.44 17.88 4.32
CA PRO A 79 -9.82 17.68 2.92
C PRO A 79 -8.71 17.21 1.97
N ASN A 80 -7.46 17.50 2.30
CA ASN A 80 -6.30 17.15 1.47
C ASN A 80 -5.27 16.32 2.23
N LEU A 81 -5.59 15.81 3.42
CA LEU A 81 -4.65 15.11 4.30
C LEU A 81 -5.25 13.81 4.82
N GLN A 82 -4.63 12.72 4.50
CA GLN A 82 -4.83 11.40 5.10
C GLN A 82 -3.68 11.09 6.06
N LEU A 83 -4.00 10.44 7.14
CA LEU A 83 -3.04 9.85 8.08
C LEU A 83 -3.29 8.34 8.13
N GLY A 84 -2.24 7.57 8.21
CA GLY A 84 -2.33 6.12 8.31
C GLY A 84 -1.45 5.56 9.42
N ILE A 85 -1.84 4.39 9.89
CA ILE A 85 -1.07 3.55 10.80
C ILE A 85 -1.26 2.09 10.40
N GLY A 86 -0.16 1.37 10.25
CA GLY A 86 -0.20 -0.01 9.78
C GLY A 86 0.94 -0.86 10.30
N THR A 87 0.87 -2.13 9.98
CA THR A 87 1.93 -3.11 10.20
C THR A 87 1.74 -4.28 9.23
N THR A 88 2.82 -4.94 8.88
CA THR A 88 2.80 -6.14 8.06
C THR A 88 3.37 -7.32 8.84
N LEU A 89 2.64 -8.43 8.90
CA LEU A 89 3.10 -9.68 9.50
C LEU A 89 3.52 -10.64 8.39
N SER A 90 4.68 -11.29 8.52
CA SER A 90 5.19 -12.26 7.54
C SER A 90 5.47 -13.62 8.17
N THR A 91 5.39 -14.67 7.34
CA THR A 91 5.84 -16.02 7.72
C THR A 91 7.36 -16.11 7.85
N ASP A 92 8.10 -15.25 7.16
CA ASP A 92 9.52 -15.01 7.45
C ASP A 92 9.67 -13.64 8.12
N PRO A 93 9.90 -13.59 9.43
CA PRO A 93 9.97 -12.34 10.17
C PRO A 93 11.21 -11.49 9.84
N ARG A 94 12.17 -12.01 9.07
CA ARG A 94 13.44 -11.32 8.79
C ARG A 94 13.46 -10.57 7.46
N GLU A 95 12.52 -10.87 6.55
CA GLU A 95 12.59 -10.42 5.17
C GLU A 95 11.20 -10.19 4.54
N ILE A 96 10.43 -9.19 5.01
CA ILE A 96 9.20 -8.82 4.29
C ILE A 96 9.54 -7.97 3.08
N ASP A 97 10.23 -6.95 3.29
CA ASP A 97 11.00 -6.09 2.42
C ASP A 97 12.24 -5.72 3.22
N GLU A 98 13.32 -5.35 2.57
CA GLU A 98 14.52 -4.93 3.26
C GLU A 98 14.31 -3.64 4.09
N GLN A 99 13.14 -2.99 3.94
CA GLN A 99 12.71 -1.81 4.71
C GLN A 99 11.77 -2.16 5.86
N GLU A 100 10.90 -3.15 5.69
CA GLU A 100 9.89 -3.49 6.69
C GLU A 100 10.14 -4.87 7.25
N ARG A 101 10.37 -4.94 8.56
CA ARG A 101 10.43 -6.21 9.26
C ARG A 101 9.07 -6.59 9.81
N SER A 102 8.81 -7.88 9.92
CA SER A 102 7.52 -8.36 10.42
C SER A 102 7.15 -7.75 11.76
N GLY A 103 6.06 -6.99 11.77
CA GLY A 103 5.55 -6.32 12.96
C GLY A 103 6.09 -4.90 13.18
N ASP A 104 6.87 -4.34 12.24
CA ASP A 104 7.22 -2.92 12.29
C ASP A 104 5.95 -2.07 12.17
N LEU A 105 5.94 -0.97 12.91
CA LEU A 105 4.85 0.00 12.88
C LEU A 105 5.15 1.04 11.79
N ASN A 106 4.29 1.08 10.79
CA ASN A 106 4.30 2.10 9.75
C ASN A 106 3.35 3.25 10.15
N LEU A 107 3.82 4.48 10.01
CA LEU A 107 3.02 5.71 10.13
C LEU A 107 3.12 6.46 8.81
N GLU A 108 1.99 6.86 8.25
CA GLU A 108 1.96 7.60 6.98
C GLU A 108 1.18 8.90 7.05
N ALA A 109 1.52 9.81 6.14
CA ALA A 109 0.79 11.03 5.85
C ALA A 109 0.81 11.31 4.35
N LEU A 110 -0.37 11.27 3.72
CA LEU A 110 -0.59 11.63 2.32
C LEU A 110 -1.19 13.04 2.25
N TYR A 111 -0.55 13.94 1.51
CA TYR A 111 -1.06 15.29 1.28
C TYR A 111 -1.26 15.56 -0.22
N ASN A 112 -2.48 15.91 -0.59
CA ASN A 112 -2.84 16.33 -1.96
C ASN A 112 -2.69 17.84 -2.11
N PHE A 113 -1.89 18.30 -3.07
CA PHE A 113 -1.66 19.73 -3.32
C PHE A 113 -2.79 20.38 -4.13
N ASN A 114 -3.41 19.63 -5.06
CA ASN A 114 -4.46 20.14 -5.95
C ASN A 114 -5.29 19.02 -6.54
N GLN A 115 -6.54 19.32 -6.83
CA GLN A 115 -7.38 18.47 -7.66
C GLN A 115 -6.93 18.56 -9.14
N GLU A 116 -7.13 17.47 -9.87
CA GLU A 116 -6.88 17.44 -11.31
C GLU A 116 -7.77 18.44 -12.04
N THR A 117 -7.20 19.08 -13.08
CA THR A 117 -7.93 19.95 -14.03
C THR A 117 -7.65 19.50 -15.47
N LEU A 118 -8.27 20.11 -16.46
CA LEU A 118 -7.98 19.80 -17.87
C LEU A 118 -6.48 19.89 -18.22
N ASN A 119 -5.79 20.86 -17.65
CA ASN A 119 -4.40 21.18 -18.00
C ASN A 119 -3.37 20.76 -16.95
N LEU A 120 -3.80 20.59 -15.69
CA LEU A 120 -2.92 20.26 -14.58
C LEU A 120 -3.23 18.84 -14.04
N PRO A 121 -2.23 18.00 -13.84
CA PRO A 121 -2.42 16.75 -13.10
C PRO A 121 -2.75 17.01 -11.65
N ALA A 122 -3.32 16.03 -10.95
CA ALA A 122 -3.31 15.99 -9.51
C ALA A 122 -1.91 15.68 -9.02
N LEU A 123 -1.48 16.38 -7.97
CA LEU A 123 -0.16 16.23 -7.35
C LEU A 123 -0.32 15.94 -5.87
N GLY A 124 0.46 15.02 -5.35
CA GLY A 124 0.51 14.70 -3.94
C GLY A 124 1.92 14.35 -3.47
N VAL A 125 2.06 14.23 -2.18
CA VAL A 125 3.25 13.74 -1.51
C VAL A 125 2.84 12.81 -0.38
N LYS A 126 3.52 11.69 -0.25
CA LYS A 126 3.39 10.79 0.89
C LYS A 126 4.69 10.77 1.69
N LEU A 127 4.57 10.84 3.00
CA LEU A 127 5.64 10.64 3.98
C LEU A 127 5.30 9.39 4.77
N GLU A 128 6.28 8.51 4.92
CA GLU A 128 6.16 7.29 5.72
C GLU A 128 7.31 7.18 6.70
N LEU A 129 7.00 6.63 7.87
CA LEU A 129 7.94 6.36 8.96
C LEU A 129 7.78 4.90 9.37
N ASN A 130 8.80 4.09 9.14
CA ASN A 130 8.87 2.72 9.63
C ASN A 130 9.62 2.69 10.95
N LEU A 131 8.90 2.35 12.03
CA LEU A 131 9.42 2.31 13.39
C LEU A 131 9.84 0.89 13.74
N PRO A 132 11.03 0.67 14.33
CA PRO A 132 11.58 -0.64 14.62
C PRO A 132 10.89 -1.29 15.83
N THR A 133 9.65 -1.71 15.68
CA THR A 133 8.84 -2.38 16.71
C THR A 133 8.70 -3.88 16.46
N GLY A 134 9.10 -4.34 15.29
CA GLY A 134 9.01 -5.72 14.85
C GLY A 134 10.15 -6.61 15.34
N VAL A 135 10.19 -7.83 14.77
CA VAL A 135 11.17 -8.85 15.14
C VAL A 135 12.52 -8.53 14.49
N ASP A 136 13.58 -8.48 15.29
CA ASP A 136 14.96 -8.19 14.86
C ASP A 136 15.09 -6.85 14.06
N SER A 137 14.16 -5.93 14.28
CA SER A 137 14.15 -4.63 13.61
C SER A 137 15.09 -3.65 14.30
N SER A 138 15.73 -2.80 13.51
CA SER A 138 16.64 -1.76 14.00
C SER A 138 16.58 -0.54 13.08
N GLY A 139 16.67 0.64 13.68
CA GLY A 139 16.63 1.89 12.95
C GLY A 139 15.20 2.35 12.60
N THR A 140 15.05 3.61 12.30
CA THR A 140 13.79 4.20 11.83
C THR A 140 13.99 4.64 10.40
N ASP A 141 13.23 4.07 9.47
CA ASP A 141 13.30 4.44 8.07
C ASP A 141 12.29 5.52 7.73
N VAL A 142 12.66 6.39 6.81
CA VAL A 142 11.84 7.52 6.38
C VAL A 142 11.74 7.52 4.86
N SER A 143 10.52 7.40 4.32
CA SER A 143 10.27 7.47 2.89
C SER A 143 9.50 8.74 2.52
N LEU A 144 9.83 9.31 1.37
CA LEU A 144 9.14 10.44 0.78
C LEU A 144 8.84 10.12 -0.69
N THR A 145 7.54 10.08 -1.05
CA THR A 145 7.08 9.73 -2.39
C THR A 145 6.25 10.87 -2.98
N GLY A 146 6.63 11.33 -4.16
CA GLY A 146 5.84 12.25 -4.97
C GLY A 146 4.88 11.48 -5.87
N LEU A 147 3.60 11.90 -5.90
CA LEU A 147 2.51 11.24 -6.60
C LEU A 147 1.91 12.17 -7.65
N VAL A 148 1.69 11.64 -8.85
CA VAL A 148 1.11 12.38 -9.98
C VAL A 148 0.05 11.52 -10.64
N THR A 149 -1.15 12.07 -10.85
CA THR A 149 -2.22 11.43 -11.62
C THR A 149 -2.78 12.36 -12.68
N LYS A 150 -2.93 11.85 -13.92
CA LYS A 150 -3.56 12.56 -15.02
C LYS A 150 -4.52 11.67 -15.78
N SER A 151 -5.78 12.12 -15.86
CA SER A 151 -6.86 11.38 -16.53
C SER A 151 -7.07 11.88 -17.97
N PHE A 152 -7.31 10.94 -18.86
CA PHE A 152 -7.67 11.14 -20.27
C PHE A 152 -8.97 10.39 -20.55
N GLY A 153 -10.08 11.06 -20.33
CA GLY A 153 -11.40 10.42 -20.30
C GLY A 153 -11.53 9.49 -19.08
N HIS A 154 -11.64 8.20 -19.34
CA HIS A 154 -11.72 7.19 -18.26
C HIS A 154 -10.37 6.50 -17.96
N LEU A 155 -9.36 6.74 -18.79
CA LEU A 155 -8.01 6.23 -18.53
C LEU A 155 -7.28 7.22 -17.63
N SER A 156 -6.79 6.74 -16.49
CA SER A 156 -5.89 7.52 -15.64
C SER A 156 -4.46 6.98 -15.76
N LEU A 157 -3.51 7.89 -15.90
CA LEU A 157 -2.08 7.61 -15.88
C LEU A 157 -1.52 8.11 -14.55
N HIS A 158 -0.66 7.30 -13.94
CA HIS A 158 -0.07 7.55 -12.64
C HIS A 158 1.45 7.48 -12.72
N ALA A 159 2.12 8.29 -11.92
CA ALA A 159 3.57 8.23 -11.74
C ALA A 159 3.91 8.50 -10.29
N ASN A 160 4.66 7.59 -9.69
CA ASN A 160 5.20 7.72 -8.34
C ASN A 160 6.72 7.77 -8.42
N ALA A 161 7.34 8.59 -7.60
CA ALA A 161 8.79 8.66 -7.46
C ALA A 161 9.15 8.89 -5.99
N GLY A 162 9.78 7.89 -5.39
CA GLY A 162 10.10 7.84 -3.98
C GLY A 162 11.60 7.77 -3.69
N TYR A 163 11.94 8.17 -2.49
CA TYR A 163 13.24 7.94 -1.89
C TYR A 163 13.08 7.59 -0.42
N ALA A 164 13.67 6.46 -0.03
CA ALA A 164 13.72 6.02 1.36
C ALA A 164 15.12 6.25 1.94
N PHE A 165 15.17 6.86 3.12
CA PHE A 165 16.34 6.96 3.96
C PHE A 165 16.33 5.79 4.94
N LEU A 166 17.32 4.94 4.85
CA LEU A 166 17.46 3.72 5.64
C LEU A 166 18.43 3.96 6.79
N SER A 167 18.02 3.66 8.01
CA SER A 167 18.83 3.90 9.20
C SER A 167 19.32 2.63 9.90
N GLY A 168 19.02 1.45 9.34
CA GLY A 168 19.48 0.16 9.85
C GLY A 168 20.99 -0.05 9.70
N GLU A 169 21.57 -0.74 10.70
CA GLU A 169 23.00 -1.09 10.68
C GLU A 169 23.23 -2.39 9.87
N ASP A 170 23.04 -2.36 8.55
CA ASP A 170 23.42 -3.50 7.72
C ASP A 170 24.79 -3.27 7.09
N PRO A 171 25.86 -4.01 7.51
CA PRO A 171 27.19 -3.86 6.97
C PRO A 171 27.22 -4.24 5.47
N GLY A 172 27.25 -3.25 4.59
CA GLY A 172 27.21 -3.44 3.14
C GLY A 172 25.92 -2.97 2.50
N GLY A 173 24.92 -2.60 3.28
CA GLY A 173 23.71 -1.96 2.82
C GLY A 173 23.92 -0.52 2.38
N ARG A 174 22.92 0.05 1.70
CA ARG A 174 22.85 1.47 1.34
C ARG A 174 22.15 2.24 2.45
N ASP A 175 22.46 3.51 2.56
CA ASP A 175 21.78 4.42 3.50
C ASP A 175 20.47 4.98 2.92
N GLY A 176 20.06 4.49 1.75
CA GLY A 176 18.81 4.83 1.10
C GLY A 176 18.65 4.21 -0.28
N ARG A 177 17.41 4.18 -0.76
CA ARG A 177 17.03 3.69 -2.09
C ARG A 177 16.00 4.59 -2.75
N TYR A 178 15.98 4.61 -4.06
CA TYR A 178 14.92 5.24 -4.85
C TYR A 178 14.00 4.19 -5.46
N GLU A 179 12.77 4.62 -5.72
CA GLU A 179 11.76 3.88 -6.43
C GLU A 179 11.08 4.77 -7.48
N ILE A 180 10.71 4.20 -8.61
CA ILE A 180 9.92 4.86 -9.66
C ILE A 180 8.89 3.87 -10.16
N ILE A 181 7.61 4.28 -10.16
CA ILE A 181 6.48 3.49 -10.63
C ILE A 181 5.73 4.30 -11.70
N LEU A 182 5.41 3.67 -12.81
CA LEU A 182 4.60 4.24 -13.89
C LEU A 182 3.44 3.30 -14.18
N GLY A 183 2.22 3.76 -14.03
CA GLY A 183 1.07 2.90 -14.18
C GLY A 183 -0.15 3.56 -14.80
N ALA A 184 -1.18 2.76 -14.97
CA ALA A 184 -2.45 3.17 -15.50
C ALA A 184 -3.60 2.42 -14.83
N SER A 185 -4.75 3.09 -14.70
CA SER A 185 -6.00 2.49 -14.24
C SER A 185 -7.15 2.81 -15.18
N TYR A 186 -8.10 1.88 -15.29
CA TYR A 186 -9.29 2.05 -16.15
C TYR A 186 -10.53 1.40 -15.49
N PRO A 187 -11.60 2.18 -15.18
CA PRO A 187 -12.85 1.66 -14.67
C PRO A 187 -13.65 0.98 -15.78
N ILE A 188 -13.86 -0.30 -15.68
CA ILE A 188 -14.60 -1.11 -16.65
C ILE A 188 -16.09 -0.79 -16.57
N GLY A 189 -16.71 -0.53 -17.73
CA GLY A 189 -18.13 -0.21 -17.84
C GLY A 189 -18.47 1.29 -17.81
N ALA A 190 -17.45 2.15 -17.72
CA ALA A 190 -17.65 3.60 -17.81
C ALA A 190 -18.37 4.01 -19.12
N PRO A 191 -19.26 5.01 -19.09
CA PRO A 191 -19.65 5.85 -17.96
C PRO A 191 -20.79 5.25 -17.09
N HIS A 192 -21.23 4.03 -17.36
CA HIS A 192 -22.34 3.41 -16.68
C HIS A 192 -21.87 2.26 -15.80
N TYR A 193 -22.29 2.22 -14.54
CA TYR A 193 -22.06 1.11 -13.60
C TYR A 193 -20.60 0.63 -13.51
N THR A 194 -19.73 1.49 -13.06
CA THR A 194 -18.37 1.11 -12.74
C THR A 194 -18.31 0.51 -11.35
N ARG A 195 -17.96 -0.77 -11.25
CA ARG A 195 -17.65 -1.46 -9.99
C ARG A 195 -16.30 -2.14 -10.04
N LEU A 196 -15.67 -2.15 -11.20
CA LEU A 196 -14.43 -2.85 -11.45
C LEU A 196 -13.44 -1.87 -12.07
N THR A 197 -12.31 -1.67 -11.42
CA THR A 197 -11.15 -0.98 -11.98
C THR A 197 -10.08 -2.01 -12.27
N VAL A 198 -9.55 -2.00 -13.48
CA VAL A 198 -8.32 -2.71 -13.83
C VAL A 198 -7.16 -1.73 -13.77
N LEU A 199 -6.02 -2.18 -13.30
CA LEU A 199 -4.82 -1.36 -13.17
C LEU A 199 -3.59 -2.20 -13.48
N GLY A 200 -2.48 -1.52 -13.80
CA GLY A 200 -1.19 -2.13 -14.02
C GLY A 200 -0.10 -1.10 -14.03
N ASP A 201 1.09 -1.53 -13.70
CA ASP A 201 2.27 -0.69 -13.64
C ASP A 201 3.54 -1.39 -14.08
N LEU A 202 4.56 -0.57 -14.23
CA LEU A 202 5.96 -0.93 -14.36
C LEU A 202 6.72 -0.18 -13.28
N PHE A 203 7.55 -0.88 -12.55
CA PHE A 203 8.35 -0.28 -11.49
C PHE A 203 9.83 -0.57 -11.64
N THR A 204 10.63 0.28 -11.04
CA THR A 204 12.04 0.04 -10.80
C THR A 204 12.44 0.63 -9.47
N GLU A 205 13.20 -0.13 -8.73
CA GLU A 205 13.75 0.27 -7.43
C GLU A 205 15.23 -0.06 -7.33
N GLN A 206 15.92 0.66 -6.48
CA GLN A 206 17.32 0.42 -6.20
C GLN A 206 17.45 -0.69 -5.14
N SER A 207 18.22 -1.75 -5.44
CA SER A 207 18.56 -2.74 -4.40
C SER A 207 19.26 -2.07 -3.22
N VAL A 208 18.88 -2.44 -1.99
CA VAL A 208 19.56 -1.96 -0.76
C VAL A 208 20.98 -2.49 -0.65
N ALA A 209 21.27 -3.66 -1.19
CA ALA A 209 22.62 -4.21 -1.18
C ALA A 209 23.53 -3.44 -2.14
N ARG A 210 24.67 -2.95 -1.63
CA ARG A 210 25.65 -2.25 -2.46
C ARG A 210 26.26 -3.20 -3.47
N GLY A 211 26.26 -2.80 -4.73
CA GLY A 211 26.85 -3.56 -5.84
C GLY A 211 25.88 -4.47 -6.57
N GLU A 212 24.65 -4.61 -6.10
CA GLU A 212 23.60 -5.29 -6.82
C GLU A 212 22.92 -4.40 -7.86
N SER A 213 22.31 -5.04 -8.87
CA SER A 213 21.55 -4.36 -9.92
C SER A 213 20.20 -3.92 -9.39
N ASN A 214 19.67 -2.81 -9.94
CA ASN A 214 18.33 -2.38 -9.65
C ASN A 214 17.32 -3.44 -10.02
N ILE A 215 16.24 -3.53 -9.23
CA ILE A 215 15.09 -4.38 -9.49
C ILE A 215 14.21 -3.66 -10.52
N ALA A 216 13.59 -4.41 -11.42
CA ALA A 216 12.52 -3.92 -12.27
C ALA A 216 11.49 -5.01 -12.50
N GLY A 217 10.22 -4.62 -12.44
CA GLY A 217 9.09 -5.53 -12.52
C GLY A 217 7.89 -4.90 -13.21
N ALA A 218 6.83 -5.69 -13.27
CA ALA A 218 5.53 -5.30 -13.78
C ALA A 218 4.43 -5.96 -12.96
N GLU A 219 3.33 -5.23 -12.77
CA GLU A 219 2.17 -5.67 -12.02
C GLU A 219 0.88 -5.45 -12.82
N VAL A 220 -0.11 -6.28 -12.55
CA VAL A 220 -1.49 -6.09 -13.00
C VAL A 220 -2.46 -6.47 -11.89
N GLY A 221 -3.56 -5.74 -11.78
CA GLY A 221 -4.53 -5.98 -10.73
C GLY A 221 -5.93 -5.50 -11.05
N VAL A 222 -6.81 -5.80 -10.14
CA VAL A 222 -8.22 -5.40 -10.20
C VAL A 222 -8.69 -4.95 -8.83
N ARG A 223 -9.58 -3.94 -8.81
CA ARG A 223 -10.32 -3.52 -7.62
C ARG A 223 -11.81 -3.61 -7.91
N TYR A 224 -12.56 -4.28 -7.06
CA TYR A 224 -13.98 -4.50 -7.22
C TYR A 224 -14.78 -3.93 -6.05
N GLN A 225 -15.69 -2.99 -6.35
CA GLN A 225 -16.62 -2.42 -5.37
C GLN A 225 -17.68 -3.45 -4.98
N LEU A 226 -17.48 -4.15 -3.87
CA LEU A 226 -18.39 -5.16 -3.35
C LEU A 226 -19.68 -4.51 -2.83
N THR A 227 -19.52 -3.48 -1.99
CA THR A 227 -20.60 -2.63 -1.47
C THR A 227 -20.15 -1.18 -1.50
N TYR A 228 -21.00 -0.23 -1.15
CA TYR A 228 -20.60 1.18 -1.01
C TYR A 228 -19.57 1.46 0.09
N ARG A 229 -19.24 0.46 0.91
CA ARG A 229 -18.25 0.53 2.00
C ARG A 229 -17.14 -0.49 1.90
N ALA A 230 -17.17 -1.37 0.92
CA ALA A 230 -16.21 -2.46 0.85
C ALA A 230 -15.70 -2.67 -0.57
N ILE A 231 -14.39 -2.79 -0.69
CA ILE A 231 -13.67 -3.09 -1.93
C ILE A 231 -12.90 -4.38 -1.71
N LEU A 232 -12.96 -5.26 -2.70
CA LEU A 232 -12.05 -6.39 -2.85
C LEU A 232 -11.04 -6.05 -3.93
N ASP A 233 -9.80 -6.43 -3.71
CA ASP A 233 -8.73 -6.29 -4.68
C ASP A 233 -7.95 -7.60 -4.84
N ALA A 234 -7.30 -7.72 -5.99
CA ALA A 234 -6.35 -8.79 -6.30
C ALA A 234 -5.34 -8.29 -7.33
N GLY A 235 -4.09 -8.65 -7.13
CA GLY A 235 -2.99 -8.30 -8.01
C GLY A 235 -2.01 -9.43 -8.18
N LEU A 236 -1.26 -9.37 -9.24
CA LEU A 236 -0.15 -10.26 -9.52
C LEU A 236 0.98 -9.49 -10.20
N GLY A 237 2.20 -9.86 -9.89
CA GLY A 237 3.38 -9.23 -10.45
C GLY A 237 4.56 -10.16 -10.57
N SER A 238 5.60 -9.66 -11.23
CA SER A 238 6.86 -10.38 -11.42
C SER A 238 8.00 -9.40 -11.61
N GLU A 239 9.14 -9.71 -11.00
CA GLU A 239 10.40 -9.02 -11.24
C GLU A 239 11.16 -9.69 -12.38
N PHE A 240 11.34 -8.98 -13.48
CA PHE A 240 12.06 -9.50 -14.66
C PHE A 240 13.54 -9.10 -14.71
N ALA A 241 13.94 -8.07 -13.94
CA ALA A 241 15.34 -7.65 -13.78
C ALA A 241 15.66 -7.40 -12.30
N GLY A 242 16.91 -7.59 -11.90
CA GLY A 242 17.33 -7.40 -10.51
C GLY A 242 18.37 -8.44 -10.07
N PRO A 243 18.60 -8.56 -8.76
CA PRO A 243 19.46 -9.58 -8.15
C PRO A 243 19.07 -11.00 -8.57
N THR A 244 19.95 -11.96 -8.33
CA THR A 244 19.71 -13.36 -8.77
C THR A 244 18.67 -14.09 -7.92
N ASP A 245 18.37 -13.59 -6.77
CA ASP A 245 17.41 -14.08 -5.78
C ASP A 245 16.08 -13.30 -5.75
N ARG A 246 15.89 -12.37 -6.69
CA ARG A 246 14.66 -11.59 -6.81
C ARG A 246 13.41 -12.45 -6.92
N SER A 247 12.27 -11.88 -6.62
CA SER A 247 10.97 -12.53 -6.72
C SER A 247 10.67 -12.97 -8.16
N SER A 248 10.21 -14.22 -8.31
CA SER A 248 9.77 -14.73 -9.60
C SER A 248 8.37 -14.27 -9.93
N PHE A 249 7.52 -14.30 -8.90
CA PHE A 249 6.11 -14.04 -9.02
C PHE A 249 5.54 -13.71 -7.64
N TYR A 250 4.63 -12.77 -7.56
CA TYR A 250 3.88 -12.51 -6.34
C TYR A 250 2.40 -12.27 -6.64
N LEU A 251 1.58 -12.62 -5.66
CA LEU A 251 0.12 -12.50 -5.68
C LEU A 251 -0.31 -11.72 -4.44
N THR A 252 -1.21 -10.78 -4.62
CA THR A 252 -1.84 -10.04 -3.53
C THR A 252 -3.35 -10.17 -3.61
N THR A 253 -4.04 -10.14 -2.49
CA THR A 253 -5.49 -9.97 -2.42
C THR A 253 -5.82 -9.19 -1.16
N GLY A 254 -6.84 -8.36 -1.20
CA GLY A 254 -7.18 -7.49 -0.09
C GLY A 254 -8.65 -7.14 0.02
N LEU A 255 -8.95 -6.55 1.17
CA LEU A 255 -10.25 -6.01 1.53
C LEU A 255 -10.04 -4.64 2.17
N SER A 256 -10.67 -3.61 1.63
CA SER A 256 -10.79 -2.27 2.24
C SER A 256 -12.22 -2.02 2.68
N VAL A 257 -12.41 -1.53 3.91
CA VAL A 257 -13.73 -1.22 4.48
C VAL A 257 -13.74 0.19 5.06
N GLY A 258 -14.61 1.06 4.56
CA GLY A 258 -14.82 2.44 5.02
C GLY A 258 -15.94 2.56 6.08
N PHE A 259 -15.75 3.49 7.04
CA PHE A 259 -16.62 3.75 8.18
C PHE A 259 -16.96 5.23 8.32
#